data_904ceb1fd72cf4cbbfd8fda4cfd752fd
#
_entry.id   904ceb1fd72cf4cbbfd8fda4cfd752fd
#
_cell.length_a   1.000
_cell.length_b   1.000
_cell.length_c   1.000
_cell.angle_alpha   90.00
_cell.angle_beta   90.00
_cell.angle_gamma   90.00
#
_symmetry.space_group_name_H-M   'P 1'
#
loop_
_entity.id
_entity.type
_entity.pdbx_description
1 polymer ?
#
loop_
_entity_poly.entity_id
_entity_poly.type
_entity_poly.pdbx_seq_one_letter_code
_entity_poly.pdbx_strand_id
1 'polypeptide(L)'
;MTREDPGLQELIGDPRWLAHRYDETTDSIQFRFVPREAQREMTFLTDFEIGDAPIAVYARTECLAEARTRNLPTPRMIFHSAYCCSTLLARAFDIPGASFGLKEPQILNDVVGLQVRRSDPRRVAAVLDVALLLLARPFATGEKNVIKPSNLLNPLIPLVTAMRSDVRGLLLHAPLETFLTSIARKELEGRAWARELMWKLIHLGQAERFGFTDEDLYRQTDLQAGAAGWLAQHAIFADAAKAHSDFRTIDSETLMAKPQESLAALSERFDIGFDAAEVAAGPAFRTHSKDRSNYSPEQRDHDREKGRDTHAREIGIVVQWAEQLAAHAGIPIVLPEKLIA
;
A
#
# COMPACT_ATOMS: atom_id res chain seq x y z
N MET A 1 21.09 2.49 30.40
CA MET A 1 21.71 3.67 29.78
C MET A 1 20.59 4.41 29.08
N THR A 2 20.12 5.53 29.63
CA THR A 2 19.22 6.47 28.97
C THR A 2 20.01 7.05 27.80
N ARG A 3 19.63 6.69 26.57
CA ARG A 3 20.14 7.38 25.38
C ARG A 3 19.63 8.83 25.48
N GLU A 4 20.55 9.80 25.46
CA GLU A 4 20.18 11.19 25.25
C GLU A 4 19.33 11.27 23.98
N ASP A 5 18.29 12.12 23.97
CA ASP A 5 17.47 12.33 22.78
C ASP A 5 18.38 12.77 21.62
N PRO A 6 18.34 12.09 20.46
CA PRO A 6 19.19 12.48 19.34
C PRO A 6 18.78 13.87 18.87
N GLY A 7 19.75 14.71 18.52
CA GLY A 7 19.46 15.99 17.87
C GLY A 7 18.67 15.78 16.58
N LEU A 8 17.76 16.72 16.22
CA LEU A 8 16.91 16.60 15.05
C LEU A 8 17.69 16.30 13.76
N GLN A 9 18.84 16.95 13.57
CA GLN A 9 19.71 16.75 12.42
C GLN A 9 20.23 15.30 12.32
N GLU A 10 20.66 14.73 13.44
CA GLU A 10 21.12 13.34 13.52
C GLU A 10 19.93 12.39 13.24
N LEU A 11 18.80 12.63 13.89
CA LEU A 11 17.58 11.83 13.74
C LEU A 11 17.09 11.80 12.29
N ILE A 12 17.03 12.95 11.62
CA ILE A 12 16.64 13.02 10.20
C ILE A 12 17.68 12.36 9.30
N GLY A 13 18.95 12.34 9.71
CA GLY A 13 20.04 11.66 8.98
C GLY A 13 20.03 10.14 9.09
N ASP A 14 19.38 9.59 10.10
CA ASP A 14 19.39 8.16 10.38
C ASP A 14 18.01 7.54 10.12
N PRO A 15 17.83 6.74 9.05
CA PRO A 15 16.53 6.12 8.70
C PRO A 15 16.08 5.05 9.71
N ARG A 16 16.97 4.62 10.66
CA ARG A 16 16.57 3.75 11.78
C ARG A 16 15.61 4.48 12.73
N TRP A 17 15.63 5.81 12.77
CA TRP A 17 14.59 6.61 13.35
C TRP A 17 13.41 6.73 12.35
N LEU A 18 12.56 5.72 12.33
CA LEU A 18 11.39 5.66 11.47
C LEU A 18 10.38 6.75 11.87
N ALA A 19 9.97 7.60 10.94
CA ALA A 19 8.83 8.49 11.13
C ALA A 19 7.57 7.62 11.26
N HIS A 20 7.01 7.53 12.46
CA HIS A 20 6.04 6.50 12.81
C HIS A 20 4.62 7.00 13.01
N ARG A 21 4.44 8.08 13.78
CA ARG A 21 3.13 8.66 14.05
C ARG A 21 3.12 10.17 13.83
N TYR A 22 1.95 10.68 13.50
CA TYR A 22 1.66 12.10 13.54
C TYR A 22 0.66 12.39 14.66
N ASP A 23 0.99 13.33 15.55
CA ASP A 23 0.09 13.84 16.57
C ASP A 23 -0.55 15.16 16.10
N GLU A 24 -1.87 15.09 15.87
CA GLU A 24 -2.66 16.23 15.42
C GLU A 24 -2.78 17.34 16.49
N THR A 25 -2.71 16.98 17.77
CA THR A 25 -2.88 17.91 18.89
C THR A 25 -1.68 18.83 19.06
N THR A 26 -0.48 18.28 18.90
CA THR A 26 0.79 18.99 19.08
C THR A 26 1.47 19.39 17.76
N ASP A 27 0.88 19.03 16.61
CA ASP A 27 1.46 19.17 15.26
C ASP A 27 2.89 18.62 15.21
N SER A 28 3.11 17.40 15.73
CA SER A 28 4.42 16.81 15.85
C SER A 28 4.51 15.44 15.18
N ILE A 29 5.74 15.06 14.82
CA ILE A 29 6.09 13.73 14.33
C ILE A 29 6.75 12.94 15.43
N GLN A 30 6.23 11.77 15.74
CA GLN A 30 6.85 10.80 16.61
C GLN A 30 7.69 9.84 15.76
N PHE A 31 8.94 9.69 16.16
CA PHE A 31 9.87 8.73 15.60
C PHE A 31 10.05 7.55 16.53
N ARG A 32 10.29 6.37 15.96
CA ARG A 32 10.63 5.14 16.66
C ARG A 32 11.99 4.64 16.17
N PHE A 33 12.88 4.29 17.09
CA PHE A 33 14.16 3.69 16.71
C PHE A 33 13.99 2.21 16.38
N VAL A 34 13.98 1.90 15.09
CA VAL A 34 13.77 0.54 14.57
C VAL A 34 14.89 0.22 13.58
N PRO A 35 15.87 -0.62 13.95
CA PRO A 35 16.94 -1.03 13.04
C PRO A 35 16.42 -1.64 11.75
N ARG A 36 17.19 -1.54 10.65
CA ARG A 36 16.82 -2.06 9.33
C ARG A 36 16.35 -3.52 9.38
N GLU A 37 17.10 -4.35 10.11
CA GLU A 37 16.81 -5.77 10.26
C GLU A 37 15.46 -6.00 10.92
N ALA A 38 15.12 -5.23 11.95
CA ALA A 38 13.81 -5.28 12.59
C ALA A 38 12.70 -4.81 11.64
N GLN A 39 12.89 -3.71 10.90
CA GLN A 39 11.91 -3.26 9.89
C GLN A 39 11.72 -4.30 8.78
N ARG A 40 12.79 -5.02 8.37
CA ARG A 40 12.75 -6.13 7.40
C ARG A 40 11.85 -7.24 7.89
N GLU A 41 11.97 -7.60 9.16
CA GLU A 41 11.27 -8.72 9.76
C GLU A 41 9.77 -8.45 9.95
N MET A 42 9.36 -7.22 10.21
CA MET A 42 7.96 -6.84 10.41
C MET A 42 7.12 -7.08 9.17
N THR A 43 5.87 -7.52 9.36
CA THR A 43 4.87 -7.63 8.28
C THR A 43 4.38 -6.26 7.86
N PHE A 44 4.12 -5.41 8.87
CA PHE A 44 3.73 -4.02 8.69
C PHE A 44 4.44 -3.14 9.72
N LEU A 45 4.71 -1.90 9.37
CA LEU A 45 5.37 -0.93 10.26
C LEU A 45 4.31 -0.19 11.11
N THR A 46 3.61 -0.96 11.95
CA THR A 46 2.51 -0.49 12.80
C THR A 46 2.89 -0.48 14.28
N ASP A 47 2.10 0.18 15.12
CA ASP A 47 2.32 0.21 16.57
C ASP A 47 2.42 -1.20 17.17
N PHE A 48 1.59 -2.13 16.68
CA PHE A 48 1.55 -3.50 17.19
C PHE A 48 2.89 -4.24 17.00
N GLU A 49 3.52 -4.09 15.82
CA GLU A 49 4.77 -4.80 15.52
C GLU A 49 6.01 -4.06 16.04
N ILE A 50 5.98 -2.73 16.11
CA ILE A 50 7.10 -1.90 16.60
C ILE A 50 7.20 -1.92 18.13
N GLY A 51 6.06 -2.01 18.84
CA GLY A 51 6.03 -2.12 20.29
C GLY A 51 6.73 -0.94 21.01
N ASP A 52 7.48 -1.27 22.06
CA ASP A 52 8.13 -0.30 22.97
C ASP A 52 9.51 0.20 22.48
N ALA A 53 9.69 0.38 21.17
CA ALA A 53 10.91 0.96 20.63
C ALA A 53 11.14 2.40 21.14
N PRO A 54 12.42 2.85 21.31
CA PRO A 54 12.74 4.22 21.74
C PRO A 54 12.04 5.27 20.90
N ILE A 55 11.57 6.34 21.56
CA ILE A 55 10.76 7.41 20.98
C ILE A 55 11.54 8.72 20.97
N ALA A 56 11.39 9.50 19.90
CA ALA A 56 11.74 10.91 19.85
C ALA A 56 10.58 11.68 19.18
N VAL A 57 10.33 12.91 19.61
CA VAL A 57 9.21 13.72 19.10
C VAL A 57 9.72 15.11 18.73
N TYR A 58 9.38 15.55 17.51
CA TYR A 58 9.76 16.87 17.01
C TYR A 58 8.60 17.54 16.28
N ALA A 59 8.54 18.86 16.30
CA ALA A 59 7.53 19.60 15.57
C ALA A 59 7.60 19.28 14.08
N ARG A 60 6.43 19.08 13.44
CA ARG A 60 6.34 18.75 12.01
C ARG A 60 7.06 19.76 11.13
N THR A 61 6.95 21.05 11.46
CA THR A 61 7.59 22.14 10.70
C THR A 61 9.12 22.08 10.76
N GLU A 62 9.69 21.71 11.91
CA GLU A 62 11.13 21.53 12.08
C GLU A 62 11.61 20.30 11.29
N CYS A 63 10.87 19.19 11.37
CA CYS A 63 11.15 17.99 10.58
C CYS A 63 11.16 18.29 9.07
N LEU A 64 10.16 19.07 8.58
CA LEU A 64 10.08 19.46 7.19
C LEU A 64 11.26 20.33 6.77
N ALA A 65 11.59 21.34 7.60
CA ALA A 65 12.71 22.24 7.33
C ALA A 65 14.03 21.47 7.21
N GLU A 66 14.33 20.60 8.17
CA GLU A 66 15.54 19.78 8.15
C GLU A 66 15.54 18.77 6.98
N ALA A 67 14.41 18.08 6.71
CA ALA A 67 14.34 17.12 5.61
C ALA A 67 14.58 17.78 4.24
N ARG A 68 14.15 19.01 4.06
CA ARG A 68 14.34 19.79 2.80
C ARG A 68 15.80 20.25 2.58
N THR A 69 16.63 20.27 3.61
CA THR A 69 18.07 20.53 3.43
C THR A 69 18.83 19.37 2.79
N ARG A 70 18.17 18.21 2.70
CA ARG A 70 18.76 16.97 2.22
C ARG A 70 18.31 16.65 0.81
N ASN A 71 19.18 16.11 0.01
CA ASN A 71 18.86 15.61 -1.34
C ASN A 71 18.23 14.20 -1.21
N LEU A 72 16.96 14.13 -0.81
CA LEU A 72 16.26 12.87 -0.65
C LEU A 72 15.78 12.33 -2.00
N PRO A 73 15.81 11.00 -2.21
CA PRO A 73 15.35 10.40 -3.46
C PRO A 73 13.84 10.56 -3.62
N THR A 74 13.38 10.57 -4.87
CA THR A 74 11.96 10.53 -5.22
C THR A 74 11.29 9.28 -4.64
N PRO A 75 10.10 9.38 -4.06
CA PRO A 75 9.35 8.22 -3.58
C PRO A 75 8.98 7.25 -4.70
N ARG A 76 9.16 5.95 -4.46
CA ARG A 76 8.61 4.85 -5.25
C ARG A 76 7.47 4.26 -4.47
N MET A 77 6.30 4.13 -5.10
CA MET A 77 5.08 3.76 -4.40
C MET A 77 4.47 2.49 -4.99
N ILE A 78 4.07 1.56 -4.12
CA ILE A 78 3.23 0.40 -4.49
C ILE A 78 1.84 0.63 -3.89
N PHE A 79 0.96 1.26 -4.66
CA PHE A 79 -0.47 1.32 -4.33
C PHE A 79 -1.11 -0.02 -4.63
N HIS A 80 -2.08 -0.44 -3.82
CA HIS A 80 -2.62 -1.78 -3.97
C HIS A 80 -4.08 -1.90 -3.54
N SER A 81 -4.79 -2.92 -4.09
CA SER A 81 -6.20 -3.18 -3.78
C SER A 81 -6.43 -4.02 -2.53
N ALA A 82 -5.39 -4.47 -1.82
CA ALA A 82 -5.36 -5.57 -0.87
C ALA A 82 -5.49 -6.97 -1.53
N TYR A 83 -5.10 -8.01 -0.81
CA TYR A 83 -5.10 -9.42 -1.25
C TYR A 83 -4.40 -9.70 -2.61
N CYS A 84 -3.48 -8.84 -3.02
CA CYS A 84 -2.81 -8.84 -4.33
C CYS A 84 -1.30 -9.07 -4.26
N CYS A 85 -0.78 -9.75 -3.24
CA CYS A 85 0.64 -10.03 -3.05
C CYS A 85 1.53 -8.78 -2.84
N SER A 86 0.97 -7.62 -2.49
CA SER A 86 1.72 -6.38 -2.33
C SER A 86 2.78 -6.43 -1.21
N THR A 87 2.53 -7.15 -0.11
CA THR A 87 3.52 -7.35 0.96
C THR A 87 4.67 -8.21 0.50
N LEU A 88 4.41 -9.25 -0.30
CA LEU A 88 5.44 -10.05 -0.95
C LEU A 88 6.32 -9.17 -1.83
N LEU A 89 5.72 -8.37 -2.70
CA LEU A 89 6.46 -7.48 -3.60
C LEU A 89 7.27 -6.43 -2.83
N ALA A 90 6.70 -5.83 -1.77
CA ALA A 90 7.45 -4.89 -0.92
C ALA A 90 8.66 -5.55 -0.25
N ARG A 91 8.56 -6.83 0.16
CA ARG A 91 9.69 -7.60 0.69
C ARG A 91 10.74 -7.91 -0.38
N ALA A 92 10.32 -8.12 -1.63
CA ALA A 92 11.25 -8.36 -2.74
C ALA A 92 12.16 -7.14 -3.01
N PHE A 93 11.74 -5.94 -2.60
CA PHE A 93 12.55 -4.72 -2.68
C PHE A 93 13.50 -4.52 -1.48
N ASP A 94 13.64 -5.47 -0.56
CA ASP A 94 14.70 -5.41 0.44
C ASP A 94 15.99 -6.00 -0.13
N ILE A 95 16.68 -5.17 -0.91
CA ILE A 95 17.90 -5.52 -1.65
C ILE A 95 19.04 -4.64 -1.11
N PRO A 96 19.95 -5.19 -0.28
CA PRO A 96 21.05 -4.42 0.29
C PRO A 96 21.88 -3.69 -0.78
N GLY A 97 22.11 -2.39 -0.56
CA GLY A 97 22.84 -1.54 -1.51
C GLY A 97 22.02 -0.99 -2.68
N ALA A 98 20.77 -1.45 -2.87
CA ALA A 98 19.89 -1.01 -3.96
C ALA A 98 18.57 -0.40 -3.46
N SER A 99 17.88 -1.10 -2.56
CA SER A 99 16.55 -0.63 -2.08
C SER A 99 16.13 -1.20 -0.74
N PHE A 100 15.08 -0.60 -0.17
CA PHE A 100 14.37 -1.11 0.99
C PHE A 100 12.86 -0.92 0.86
N GLY A 101 12.09 -1.99 1.13
CA GLY A 101 10.63 -1.98 1.07
C GLY A 101 9.99 -1.61 2.40
N LEU A 102 9.34 -0.44 2.49
CA LEU A 102 8.58 0.00 3.65
C LEU A 102 7.12 -0.50 3.56
N LYS A 103 6.70 -1.31 4.53
CA LYS A 103 5.41 -2.03 4.52
C LYS A 103 4.39 -1.35 5.44
N GLU A 104 3.46 -0.62 4.86
CA GLU A 104 2.36 0.10 5.53
C GLU A 104 2.81 0.97 6.71
N PRO A 105 3.71 1.95 6.49
CA PRO A 105 4.14 2.85 7.56
C PRO A 105 2.95 3.53 8.23
N GLN A 106 2.86 3.42 9.56
CA GLN A 106 1.70 3.87 10.35
C GLN A 106 1.39 5.37 10.18
N ILE A 107 2.41 6.21 9.99
CA ILE A 107 2.22 7.66 9.76
C ILE A 107 1.33 7.96 8.54
N LEU A 108 1.35 7.12 7.51
CA LEU A 108 0.45 7.27 6.35
C LEU A 108 -1.00 6.92 6.69
N ASN A 109 -1.22 6.02 7.65
CA ASN A 109 -2.56 5.75 8.18
C ASN A 109 -3.08 6.93 9.02
N ASP A 110 -2.19 7.66 9.72
CA ASP A 110 -2.57 8.89 10.42
C ASP A 110 -3.03 9.96 9.42
N VAL A 111 -2.38 10.09 8.26
CA VAL A 111 -2.82 10.98 7.15
C VAL A 111 -4.21 10.58 6.65
N VAL A 112 -4.45 9.27 6.42
CA VAL A 112 -5.79 8.77 6.06
C VAL A 112 -6.81 9.11 7.13
N GLY A 113 -6.44 8.96 8.40
CA GLY A 113 -7.28 9.34 9.54
C GLY A 113 -7.69 10.82 9.53
N LEU A 114 -6.78 11.73 9.20
CA LEU A 114 -7.09 13.15 9.01
C LEU A 114 -8.14 13.36 7.91
N GLN A 115 -7.98 12.68 6.78
CA GLN A 115 -8.91 12.77 5.65
C GLN A 115 -10.30 12.24 6.02
N VAL A 116 -10.38 11.08 6.70
CA VAL A 116 -11.64 10.49 7.16
C VAL A 116 -12.37 11.41 8.14
N ARG A 117 -11.63 12.09 9.02
CA ARG A 117 -12.19 13.09 9.98
C ARG A 117 -12.50 14.43 9.33
N ARG A 118 -12.28 14.59 8.02
CA ARG A 118 -12.49 15.83 7.28
C ARG A 118 -11.68 17.00 7.85
N SER A 119 -10.46 16.75 8.31
CA SER A 119 -9.51 17.78 8.72
C SER A 119 -9.21 18.73 7.56
N ASP A 120 -8.70 19.93 7.86
CA ASP A 120 -8.33 20.93 6.85
C ASP A 120 -7.46 20.27 5.75
N PRO A 121 -7.84 20.35 4.46
CA PRO A 121 -7.06 19.78 3.35
C PRO A 121 -5.61 20.27 3.30
N ARG A 122 -5.34 21.51 3.74
CA ARG A 122 -3.97 22.04 3.83
C ARG A 122 -3.15 21.31 4.88
N ARG A 123 -3.77 20.92 6.00
CA ARG A 123 -3.12 20.10 7.02
C ARG A 123 -2.84 18.70 6.48
N VAL A 124 -3.82 18.07 5.85
CA VAL A 124 -3.63 16.75 5.21
C VAL A 124 -2.44 16.77 4.26
N ALA A 125 -2.39 17.77 3.36
CA ALA A 125 -1.28 17.95 2.43
C ALA A 125 0.06 18.16 3.15
N ALA A 126 0.11 19.03 4.17
CA ALA A 126 1.34 19.33 4.90
C ALA A 126 1.90 18.12 5.67
N VAL A 127 1.02 17.28 6.25
CA VAL A 127 1.44 16.06 6.96
C VAL A 127 1.89 14.99 5.97
N LEU A 128 1.17 14.83 4.86
CA LEU A 128 1.55 13.89 3.80
C LEU A 128 2.91 14.27 3.18
N ASP A 129 3.16 15.56 2.94
CA ASP A 129 4.44 16.06 2.39
C ASP A 129 5.63 15.64 3.25
N VAL A 130 5.58 15.94 4.56
CA VAL A 130 6.67 15.59 5.46
C VAL A 130 6.78 14.08 5.63
N ALA A 131 5.67 13.34 5.70
CA ALA A 131 5.69 11.89 5.81
C ALA A 131 6.40 11.24 4.61
N LEU A 132 6.08 11.66 3.38
CA LEU A 132 6.72 11.14 2.18
C LEU A 132 8.22 11.44 2.14
N LEU A 133 8.66 12.65 2.54
CA LEU A 133 10.07 12.99 2.64
C LEU A 133 10.80 12.11 3.67
N LEU A 134 10.22 11.97 4.85
CA LEU A 134 10.84 11.21 5.94
C LEU A 134 10.91 9.70 5.63
N LEU A 135 9.93 9.15 4.92
CA LEU A 135 9.92 7.75 4.48
C LEU A 135 10.83 7.51 3.27
N ALA A 136 11.21 8.54 2.53
CA ALA A 136 12.13 8.41 1.39
C ALA A 136 13.62 8.32 1.80
N ARG A 137 13.97 8.50 3.09
CA ARG A 137 15.34 8.47 3.58
C ARG A 137 15.96 7.08 3.42
N PRO A 138 17.06 6.93 2.66
CA PRO A 138 17.68 5.64 2.39
C PRO A 138 18.55 5.17 3.56
N PHE A 139 18.74 3.86 3.72
CA PHE A 139 19.65 3.28 4.71
C PHE A 139 21.12 3.39 4.31
N ALA A 140 21.41 3.47 3.02
CA ALA A 140 22.76 3.68 2.50
C ALA A 140 22.73 4.62 1.28
N THR A 141 23.87 5.24 1.00
CA THR A 141 24.01 6.11 -0.18
C THR A 141 23.69 5.36 -1.47
N GLY A 142 22.79 5.91 -2.28
CA GLY A 142 22.35 5.30 -3.53
C GLY A 142 21.16 4.35 -3.41
N GLU A 143 20.81 3.87 -2.22
CA GLU A 143 19.59 3.09 -2.01
C GLU A 143 18.32 3.94 -2.21
N LYS A 144 17.24 3.29 -2.57
CA LYS A 144 15.92 3.92 -2.77
C LYS A 144 14.85 3.17 -2.00
N ASN A 145 14.04 3.89 -1.24
CA ASN A 145 12.93 3.26 -0.55
C ASN A 145 11.74 3.07 -1.49
N VAL A 146 11.13 1.88 -1.41
CA VAL A 146 9.87 1.54 -2.06
C VAL A 146 8.80 1.50 -0.97
N ILE A 147 7.89 2.46 -1.00
CA ILE A 147 6.87 2.65 0.02
C ILE A 147 5.60 1.93 -0.45
N LYS A 148 5.15 0.97 0.34
CA LYS A 148 3.86 0.31 0.17
C LYS A 148 2.94 0.80 1.29
N PRO A 149 2.10 1.82 1.05
CA PRO A 149 1.11 2.27 2.04
C PRO A 149 -0.01 1.24 2.23
N SER A 150 -0.89 1.45 3.20
CA SER A 150 -2.19 0.78 3.24
C SER A 150 -3.02 1.16 2.01
N ASN A 151 -3.88 0.25 1.54
CA ASN A 151 -4.79 0.51 0.42
C ASN A 151 -5.77 1.67 0.68
N LEU A 152 -5.94 2.08 1.92
CA LEU A 152 -6.73 3.25 2.29
C LEU A 152 -6.07 4.58 1.90
N LEU A 153 -4.79 4.58 1.52
CA LEU A 153 -4.12 5.76 0.96
C LEU A 153 -4.48 5.99 -0.52
N ASN A 154 -5.02 5.01 -1.22
CA ASN A 154 -5.33 5.12 -2.67
C ASN A 154 -6.13 6.39 -3.05
N PRO A 155 -7.15 6.84 -2.28
CA PRO A 155 -7.87 8.08 -2.57
C PRO A 155 -6.99 9.34 -2.57
N LEU A 156 -5.81 9.28 -1.94
CA LEU A 156 -4.86 10.40 -1.88
C LEU A 156 -3.81 10.37 -3.01
N ILE A 157 -3.88 9.44 -3.97
CA ILE A 157 -2.97 9.40 -5.13
C ILE A 157 -2.92 10.76 -5.86
N PRO A 158 -4.04 11.44 -6.14
CA PRO A 158 -3.99 12.76 -6.77
C PRO A 158 -3.22 13.80 -5.96
N LEU A 159 -3.31 13.76 -4.63
CA LEU A 159 -2.56 14.67 -3.76
C LEU A 159 -1.07 14.31 -3.74
N VAL A 160 -0.72 13.02 -3.67
CA VAL A 160 0.67 12.56 -3.74
C VAL A 160 1.33 13.04 -5.02
N THR A 161 0.68 12.85 -6.16
CA THR A 161 1.22 13.24 -7.48
C THR A 161 1.26 14.74 -7.70
N ALA A 162 0.32 15.50 -7.13
CA ALA A 162 0.36 16.97 -7.16
C ALA A 162 1.54 17.53 -6.36
N MET A 163 1.92 16.90 -5.26
CA MET A 163 3.05 17.32 -4.42
C MET A 163 4.40 16.76 -4.88
N ARG A 164 4.39 15.61 -5.51
CA ARG A 164 5.56 14.86 -5.99
C ARG A 164 5.31 14.44 -7.42
N SER A 165 5.47 15.38 -8.36
CA SER A 165 5.22 15.16 -9.79
C SER A 165 6.14 14.13 -10.42
N ASP A 166 7.27 13.81 -9.77
CA ASP A 166 8.27 12.84 -10.16
C ASP A 166 8.08 11.47 -9.49
N VAL A 167 7.00 11.27 -8.68
CA VAL A 167 6.69 9.99 -8.05
C VAL A 167 6.48 8.88 -9.08
N ARG A 168 7.10 7.73 -8.85
CA ARG A 168 6.91 6.53 -9.67
C ARG A 168 6.00 5.56 -8.95
N GLY A 169 4.94 5.11 -9.61
CA GLY A 169 3.87 4.35 -9.00
C GLY A 169 3.57 3.02 -9.69
N LEU A 170 3.43 1.97 -8.88
CA LEU A 170 2.81 0.72 -9.30
C LEU A 170 1.41 0.65 -8.70
N LEU A 171 0.42 0.31 -9.52
CA LEU A 171 -0.98 0.09 -9.15
C LEU A 171 -1.25 -1.42 -9.20
N LEU A 172 -0.98 -2.09 -8.08
CA LEU A 172 -1.06 -3.55 -7.96
C LEU A 172 -2.44 -3.97 -7.47
N HIS A 173 -3.12 -4.82 -8.20
CA HIS A 173 -4.45 -5.30 -7.85
C HIS A 173 -4.58 -6.82 -7.91
N ALA A 174 -5.57 -7.38 -7.23
CA ALA A 174 -6.01 -8.75 -7.48
C ALA A 174 -7.16 -8.72 -8.50
N PRO A 175 -7.28 -9.71 -9.39
CA PRO A 175 -8.53 -9.91 -10.14
C PRO A 175 -9.72 -10.02 -9.18
N LEU A 176 -10.90 -9.56 -9.60
CA LEU A 176 -12.07 -9.47 -8.71
C LEU A 176 -12.41 -10.80 -8.06
N GLU A 177 -12.43 -11.88 -8.82
CA GLU A 177 -12.73 -13.23 -8.31
C GLU A 177 -11.69 -13.68 -7.26
N THR A 178 -10.40 -13.45 -7.52
CA THR A 178 -9.30 -13.74 -6.58
C THR A 178 -9.42 -12.91 -5.29
N PHE A 179 -9.81 -11.66 -5.40
CA PHE A 179 -10.05 -10.78 -4.26
C PHE A 179 -11.21 -11.27 -3.40
N LEU A 180 -12.36 -11.59 -4.01
CA LEU A 180 -13.54 -12.10 -3.31
C LEU A 180 -13.29 -13.47 -2.68
N THR A 181 -12.59 -14.37 -3.37
CA THR A 181 -12.16 -15.67 -2.84
C THR A 181 -11.30 -15.48 -1.59
N SER A 182 -10.37 -14.51 -1.60
CA SER A 182 -9.51 -14.22 -0.45
C SER A 182 -10.30 -13.71 0.76
N ILE A 183 -11.34 -12.92 0.54
CA ILE A 183 -12.27 -12.47 1.59
C ILE A 183 -13.07 -13.65 2.13
N ALA A 184 -13.69 -14.44 1.27
CA ALA A 184 -14.56 -15.55 1.66
C ALA A 184 -13.81 -16.61 2.47
N ARG A 185 -12.58 -16.94 2.10
CA ARG A 185 -11.70 -17.89 2.84
C ARG A 185 -11.34 -17.45 4.25
N LYS A 186 -11.36 -16.16 4.54
CA LYS A 186 -11.14 -15.61 5.88
C LYS A 186 -12.43 -15.56 6.72
N GLU A 187 -13.49 -16.15 6.20
CA GLU A 187 -14.77 -16.28 6.89
C GLU A 187 -15.24 -14.94 7.50
N LEU A 188 -15.58 -14.92 8.77
CA LEU A 188 -16.10 -13.73 9.44
C LEU A 188 -15.09 -12.56 9.45
N GLU A 189 -13.80 -12.83 9.66
CA GLU A 189 -12.76 -11.81 9.66
C GLU A 189 -12.67 -11.10 8.30
N GLY A 190 -12.66 -11.88 7.21
CA GLY A 190 -12.60 -11.32 5.86
C GLY A 190 -13.86 -10.53 5.50
N ARG A 191 -15.03 -11.02 5.87
CA ARG A 191 -16.31 -10.36 5.65
C ARG A 191 -16.45 -9.06 6.44
N ALA A 192 -16.06 -9.05 7.71
CA ALA A 192 -16.02 -7.83 8.53
C ALA A 192 -15.04 -6.80 7.95
N TRP A 193 -13.85 -7.24 7.51
CA TRP A 193 -12.88 -6.38 6.85
C TRP A 193 -13.43 -5.75 5.55
N ALA A 194 -14.17 -6.50 4.73
CA ALA A 194 -14.79 -5.98 3.50
C ALA A 194 -15.80 -4.86 3.79
N ARG A 195 -16.60 -5.04 4.84
CA ARG A 195 -17.55 -4.02 5.32
C ARG A 195 -16.82 -2.77 5.82
N GLU A 196 -15.75 -2.96 6.61
CA GLU A 196 -14.94 -1.86 7.12
C GLU A 196 -14.25 -1.08 5.97
N LEU A 197 -13.71 -1.79 4.99
CA LEU A 197 -13.13 -1.17 3.79
C LEU A 197 -14.15 -0.28 3.09
N MET A 198 -15.34 -0.82 2.80
CA MET A 198 -16.39 -0.07 2.11
C MET A 198 -16.84 1.15 2.93
N TRP A 199 -17.01 0.99 4.25
CA TRP A 199 -17.34 2.10 5.14
C TRP A 199 -16.31 3.23 5.07
N LYS A 200 -15.02 2.91 5.11
CA LYS A 200 -13.93 3.90 4.98
C LYS A 200 -13.94 4.58 3.62
N LEU A 201 -14.15 3.83 2.53
CA LEU A 201 -14.20 4.39 1.18
C LEU A 201 -15.40 5.32 0.98
N ILE A 202 -16.55 5.03 1.60
CA ILE A 202 -17.71 5.94 1.63
C ILE A 202 -17.30 7.28 2.29
N HIS A 203 -16.67 7.23 3.47
CA HIS A 203 -16.23 8.44 4.19
C HIS A 203 -15.16 9.23 3.44
N LEU A 204 -14.41 8.56 2.56
CA LEU A 204 -13.44 9.17 1.65
C LEU A 204 -14.05 9.63 0.32
N GLY A 205 -15.39 9.61 0.16
CA GLY A 205 -16.10 10.05 -1.03
C GLY A 205 -15.96 9.14 -2.26
N GLN A 206 -15.49 7.90 -2.08
CA GLN A 206 -15.19 7.01 -3.20
C GLN A 206 -16.38 6.16 -3.66
N ALA A 207 -17.50 6.22 -2.94
CA ALA A 207 -18.73 5.48 -3.29
C ALA A 207 -19.76 6.31 -4.05
N GLU A 208 -19.57 7.61 -4.16
CA GLU A 208 -20.54 8.54 -4.79
C GLU A 208 -20.87 8.15 -6.23
N ARG A 209 -19.89 7.66 -6.99
CA ARG A 209 -20.05 7.24 -8.38
C ARG A 209 -20.99 6.05 -8.59
N PHE A 210 -21.30 5.30 -7.53
CA PHE A 210 -22.21 4.16 -7.60
C PHE A 210 -23.68 4.57 -7.45
N GLY A 211 -23.95 5.76 -6.92
CA GLY A 211 -25.30 6.26 -6.67
C GLY A 211 -26.08 5.45 -5.62
N PHE A 212 -25.39 4.74 -4.72
CA PHE A 212 -26.03 3.95 -3.67
C PHE A 212 -26.81 4.83 -2.70
N THR A 213 -28.03 4.44 -2.40
CA THR A 213 -28.80 4.94 -1.26
C THR A 213 -28.34 4.26 0.04
N ASP A 214 -28.73 4.80 1.19
CA ASP A 214 -28.50 4.16 2.49
C ASP A 214 -29.13 2.75 2.54
N GLU A 215 -30.29 2.57 1.89
CA GLU A 215 -30.96 1.27 1.79
C GLU A 215 -30.15 0.28 0.95
N ASP A 216 -29.57 0.71 -0.18
CA ASP A 216 -28.68 -0.12 -0.99
C ASP A 216 -27.46 -0.57 -0.19
N LEU A 217 -26.82 0.34 0.53
CA LEU A 217 -25.66 0.03 1.37
C LEU A 217 -26.01 -0.96 2.50
N TYR A 218 -27.18 -0.81 3.10
CA TYR A 218 -27.65 -1.71 4.16
C TYR A 218 -27.95 -3.12 3.63
N ARG A 219 -28.54 -3.22 2.44
CA ARG A 219 -28.95 -4.51 1.82
C ARG A 219 -27.80 -5.30 1.20
N GLN A 220 -26.64 -4.67 0.97
CA GLN A 220 -25.49 -5.37 0.42
C GLN A 220 -25.03 -6.51 1.31
N THR A 221 -24.72 -7.65 0.70
CA THR A 221 -23.95 -8.70 1.38
C THR A 221 -22.51 -8.24 1.61
N ASP A 222 -21.78 -8.94 2.48
CA ASP A 222 -20.39 -8.60 2.77
C ASP A 222 -19.50 -8.71 1.54
N LEU A 223 -19.74 -9.70 0.68
CA LEU A 223 -19.01 -9.83 -0.58
C LEU A 223 -19.38 -8.75 -1.60
N GLN A 224 -20.63 -8.28 -1.64
CA GLN A 224 -21.02 -7.12 -2.48
C GLN A 224 -20.33 -5.84 -1.97
N ALA A 225 -20.27 -5.60 -0.66
CA ALA A 225 -19.53 -4.49 -0.10
C ALA A 225 -18.03 -4.59 -0.45
N GLY A 226 -17.44 -5.79 -0.39
CA GLY A 226 -16.08 -6.06 -0.84
C GLY A 226 -15.87 -5.74 -2.32
N ALA A 227 -16.79 -6.20 -3.19
CA ALA A 227 -16.73 -5.94 -4.63
C ALA A 227 -16.87 -4.45 -4.97
N ALA A 228 -17.79 -3.73 -4.31
CA ALA A 228 -17.91 -2.28 -4.47
C ALA A 228 -16.63 -1.54 -4.02
N GLY A 229 -16.04 -1.96 -2.89
CA GLY A 229 -14.75 -1.44 -2.43
C GLY A 229 -13.60 -1.73 -3.40
N TRP A 230 -13.60 -2.89 -4.06
CA TRP A 230 -12.65 -3.21 -5.12
C TRP A 230 -12.86 -2.31 -6.34
N LEU A 231 -14.10 -2.12 -6.80
CA LEU A 231 -14.42 -1.22 -7.91
C LEU A 231 -14.06 0.23 -7.63
N ALA A 232 -14.27 0.72 -6.41
CA ALA A 232 -13.86 2.07 -6.02
C ALA A 232 -12.34 2.25 -6.18
N GLN A 233 -11.55 1.28 -5.74
CA GLN A 233 -10.08 1.31 -5.90
C GLN A 233 -9.68 1.16 -7.38
N HIS A 234 -10.40 0.34 -8.17
CA HIS A 234 -10.15 0.19 -9.62
C HIS A 234 -10.37 1.50 -10.36
N ALA A 235 -11.40 2.25 -10.00
CA ALA A 235 -11.65 3.56 -10.56
C ALA A 235 -10.51 4.54 -10.28
N ILE A 236 -10.03 4.58 -9.02
CA ILE A 236 -8.87 5.40 -8.63
C ILE A 236 -7.65 5.01 -9.46
N PHE A 237 -7.40 3.71 -9.64
CA PHE A 237 -6.25 3.21 -10.40
C PHE A 237 -6.35 3.54 -11.88
N ALA A 238 -7.54 3.40 -12.48
CA ALA A 238 -7.77 3.77 -13.88
C ALA A 238 -7.53 5.26 -14.12
N ASP A 239 -8.01 6.12 -13.22
CA ASP A 239 -7.82 7.56 -13.29
C ASP A 239 -6.33 7.92 -13.10
N ALA A 240 -5.66 7.33 -12.13
CA ALA A 240 -4.23 7.56 -11.87
C ALA A 240 -3.34 7.09 -13.03
N ALA A 241 -3.59 5.91 -13.60
CA ALA A 241 -2.83 5.38 -14.73
C ALA A 241 -2.94 6.26 -15.98
N LYS A 242 -4.13 6.83 -16.22
CA LYS A 242 -4.35 7.75 -17.35
C LYS A 242 -3.70 9.12 -17.13
N ALA A 243 -3.69 9.60 -15.87
CA ALA A 243 -3.20 10.93 -15.55
C ALA A 243 -1.66 11.02 -15.45
N HIS A 244 -0.98 9.91 -15.16
CA HIS A 244 0.44 9.90 -14.82
C HIS A 244 1.21 8.85 -15.62
N SER A 245 2.09 9.30 -16.52
CA SER A 245 2.91 8.45 -17.40
C SER A 245 3.89 7.53 -16.66
N ASP A 246 4.23 7.85 -15.41
CA ASP A 246 5.12 7.05 -14.55
C ASP A 246 4.40 6.01 -13.71
N PHE A 247 3.08 5.87 -13.88
CA PHE A 247 2.30 4.85 -13.22
C PHE A 247 2.02 3.67 -14.16
N ARG A 248 2.08 2.46 -13.62
CA ARG A 248 1.75 1.21 -14.34
C ARG A 248 0.88 0.33 -13.49
N THR A 249 0.03 -0.44 -14.16
CA THR A 249 -0.86 -1.41 -13.53
C THR A 249 -0.33 -2.83 -13.70
N ILE A 250 -0.52 -3.67 -12.71
CA ILE A 250 -0.30 -5.13 -12.82
C ILE A 250 -1.27 -5.85 -11.90
N ASP A 251 -1.79 -6.97 -12.34
CA ASP A 251 -2.53 -7.85 -11.46
C ASP A 251 -1.62 -8.88 -10.78
N SER A 252 -2.09 -9.38 -9.63
CA SER A 252 -1.31 -10.30 -8.81
C SER A 252 -1.05 -11.67 -9.48
N GLU A 253 -1.89 -12.08 -10.42
CA GLU A 253 -1.72 -13.36 -11.11
C GLU A 253 -0.63 -13.23 -12.18
N THR A 254 -0.63 -12.15 -12.93
CA THR A 254 0.47 -11.81 -13.85
C THR A 254 1.80 -11.67 -13.11
N LEU A 255 1.81 -10.95 -11.97
CA LEU A 255 3.02 -10.81 -11.13
C LEU A 255 3.58 -12.17 -10.70
N MET A 256 2.70 -13.10 -10.30
CA MET A 256 3.12 -14.42 -9.80
C MET A 256 3.42 -15.42 -10.91
N ALA A 257 2.81 -15.29 -12.08
CA ALA A 257 3.10 -16.12 -13.24
C ALA A 257 4.41 -15.70 -13.94
N LYS A 258 4.73 -14.40 -13.94
CA LYS A 258 5.89 -13.82 -14.61
C LYS A 258 6.74 -12.96 -13.64
N PRO A 259 7.23 -13.51 -12.52
CA PRO A 259 7.89 -12.71 -11.48
C PRO A 259 9.16 -12.03 -11.96
N GLN A 260 10.00 -12.73 -12.72
CA GLN A 260 11.26 -12.19 -13.27
C GLN A 260 10.99 -11.04 -14.26
N GLU A 261 10.04 -11.20 -15.17
CA GLU A 261 9.68 -10.18 -16.16
C GLU A 261 9.09 -8.94 -15.47
N SER A 262 8.21 -9.15 -14.49
CA SER A 262 7.62 -8.08 -13.69
C SER A 262 8.68 -7.30 -12.89
N LEU A 263 9.62 -8.00 -12.27
CA LEU A 263 10.72 -7.39 -11.51
C LEU A 263 11.70 -6.65 -12.42
N ALA A 264 12.01 -7.15 -13.62
CA ALA A 264 12.85 -6.45 -14.58
C ALA A 264 12.21 -5.13 -15.02
N ALA A 265 10.92 -5.14 -15.33
CA ALA A 265 10.18 -3.93 -15.68
C ALA A 265 10.12 -2.94 -14.51
N LEU A 266 9.98 -3.42 -13.26
CA LEU A 266 10.01 -2.57 -12.07
C LEU A 266 11.39 -2.02 -11.75
N SER A 267 12.47 -2.78 -11.97
CA SER A 267 13.86 -2.32 -11.85
C SER A 267 14.09 -1.07 -12.72
N GLU A 268 13.70 -1.16 -13.98
CA GLU A 268 13.79 -0.04 -14.92
C GLU A 268 12.90 1.15 -14.49
N ARG A 269 11.62 0.89 -14.22
CA ARG A 269 10.65 1.93 -13.87
C ARG A 269 10.96 2.65 -12.59
N PHE A 270 11.37 1.94 -11.56
CA PHE A 270 11.73 2.51 -10.27
C PHE A 270 13.17 3.04 -10.25
N ASP A 271 13.93 2.81 -11.33
CA ASP A 271 15.34 3.16 -11.43
C ASP A 271 16.11 2.61 -10.21
N ILE A 272 15.95 1.29 -9.99
CA ILE A 272 16.61 0.53 -8.93
C ILE A 272 17.38 -0.60 -9.61
N GLY A 273 18.71 -0.54 -9.59
CA GLY A 273 19.55 -1.56 -10.20
C GLY A 273 19.59 -2.84 -9.36
N PHE A 274 19.04 -3.93 -9.87
CA PHE A 274 19.13 -5.27 -9.28
C PHE A 274 18.96 -6.37 -10.35
N ASP A 275 19.43 -7.59 -10.04
CA ASP A 275 19.17 -8.76 -10.86
C ASP A 275 17.77 -9.31 -10.59
N ALA A 276 16.87 -9.16 -11.57
CA ALA A 276 15.48 -9.61 -11.47
C ALA A 276 15.35 -11.13 -11.31
N ALA A 277 16.26 -11.92 -11.89
CA ALA A 277 16.24 -13.38 -11.77
C ALA A 277 16.62 -13.81 -10.35
N GLU A 278 17.64 -13.17 -9.76
CA GLU A 278 18.06 -13.42 -8.39
C GLU A 278 16.95 -13.08 -7.39
N VAL A 279 16.31 -11.90 -7.53
CA VAL A 279 15.23 -11.46 -6.66
C VAL A 279 14.00 -12.36 -6.81
N ALA A 280 13.62 -12.77 -8.03
CA ALA A 280 12.52 -13.70 -8.28
C ALA A 280 12.78 -15.09 -7.67
N ALA A 281 14.02 -15.54 -7.64
CA ALA A 281 14.43 -16.78 -6.98
C ALA A 281 14.61 -16.63 -5.47
N GLY A 282 14.48 -15.41 -4.94
CA GLY A 282 14.73 -15.09 -3.54
C GLY A 282 13.62 -15.52 -2.58
N PRO A 283 13.84 -15.32 -1.27
CA PRO A 283 12.94 -15.79 -0.21
C PRO A 283 11.54 -15.14 -0.27
N ALA A 284 11.42 -13.92 -0.79
CA ALA A 284 10.14 -13.22 -0.87
C ALA A 284 9.09 -14.00 -1.69
N PHE A 285 9.50 -14.72 -2.74
CA PHE A 285 8.62 -15.51 -3.60
C PHE A 285 8.45 -16.96 -3.16
N ARG A 286 9.22 -17.43 -2.15
CA ARG A 286 9.20 -18.81 -1.65
C ARG A 286 8.55 -18.98 -0.28
N THR A 287 8.25 -17.88 0.41
CA THR A 287 7.65 -17.91 1.75
C THR A 287 6.34 -17.14 1.77
N HIS A 288 5.43 -17.54 2.66
CA HIS A 288 4.20 -16.80 2.89
C HIS A 288 4.52 -15.42 3.46
N SER A 289 3.97 -14.37 2.84
CA SER A 289 4.40 -12.99 3.11
C SER A 289 4.01 -12.45 4.48
N LYS A 290 3.10 -13.14 5.22
CA LYS A 290 2.60 -12.68 6.52
C LYS A 290 3.08 -13.53 7.69
N ASP A 291 3.05 -14.87 7.57
CA ASP A 291 3.41 -15.81 8.64
C ASP A 291 4.76 -16.52 8.41
N ARG A 292 5.41 -16.28 7.25
CA ARG A 292 6.73 -16.83 6.86
C ARG A 292 6.79 -18.35 6.76
N SER A 293 5.68 -19.06 6.81
CA SER A 293 5.65 -20.46 6.48
C SER A 293 6.18 -20.71 5.06
N ASN A 294 6.79 -21.87 4.83
CA ASN A 294 7.11 -22.28 3.47
C ASN A 294 5.81 -22.38 2.69
N TYR A 295 5.70 -21.58 1.64
CA TYR A 295 4.46 -21.45 0.87
C TYR A 295 4.80 -21.46 -0.62
N SER A 296 4.70 -22.64 -1.22
CA SER A 296 4.98 -22.78 -2.64
C SER A 296 3.87 -22.19 -3.51
N PRO A 297 4.18 -21.80 -4.76
CA PRO A 297 3.15 -21.39 -5.72
C PRO A 297 2.02 -22.43 -5.86
N GLU A 298 2.36 -23.74 -5.89
CA GLU A 298 1.40 -24.84 -6.01
C GLU A 298 0.47 -24.92 -4.78
N GLN A 299 1.00 -24.71 -3.59
CA GLN A 299 0.22 -24.70 -2.34
C GLN A 299 -0.74 -23.51 -2.30
N ARG A 300 -0.30 -22.37 -2.83
CA ARG A 300 -1.14 -21.18 -2.98
C ARG A 300 -2.28 -21.41 -3.97
N ASP A 301 -2.01 -22.06 -5.09
CA ASP A 301 -3.01 -22.36 -6.11
C ASP A 301 -4.02 -23.40 -5.59
N HIS A 302 -3.56 -24.45 -4.94
CA HIS A 302 -4.43 -25.44 -4.29
C HIS A 302 -5.35 -24.81 -3.23
N ASP A 303 -4.82 -23.96 -2.38
CA ASP A 303 -5.60 -23.23 -1.37
C ASP A 303 -6.65 -22.30 -2.01
N ARG A 304 -6.32 -21.71 -3.15
CA ARG A 304 -7.27 -20.87 -3.91
C ARG A 304 -8.37 -21.71 -4.54
N GLU A 305 -8.04 -22.83 -5.19
CA GLU A 305 -9.01 -23.74 -5.78
C GLU A 305 -10.01 -24.22 -4.74
N LYS A 306 -9.54 -24.71 -3.60
CA LYS A 306 -10.40 -25.16 -2.53
C LYS A 306 -11.33 -24.06 -2.00
N GLY A 307 -10.84 -22.85 -1.83
CA GLY A 307 -11.66 -21.71 -1.42
C GLY A 307 -12.65 -21.30 -2.49
N ARG A 308 -12.26 -21.35 -3.77
CA ARG A 308 -13.11 -21.08 -4.93
C ARG A 308 -14.26 -22.05 -5.01
N ASP A 309 -14.01 -23.36 -4.92
CA ASP A 309 -15.05 -24.39 -5.02
C ASP A 309 -16.09 -24.26 -3.90
N THR A 310 -15.65 -23.97 -2.67
CA THR A 310 -16.52 -23.83 -1.51
C THR A 310 -17.50 -22.65 -1.65
N HIS A 311 -17.08 -21.55 -2.26
CA HIS A 311 -17.85 -20.30 -2.37
C HIS A 311 -18.22 -19.93 -3.81
N ALA A 312 -18.01 -20.83 -4.79
CA ALA A 312 -18.13 -20.55 -6.23
C ALA A 312 -19.46 -19.90 -6.61
N ARG A 313 -20.57 -20.40 -6.08
CA ARG A 313 -21.92 -19.90 -6.39
C ARG A 313 -22.10 -18.46 -5.88
N GLU A 314 -21.73 -18.17 -4.64
CA GLU A 314 -21.84 -16.83 -4.06
C GLU A 314 -20.95 -15.85 -4.79
N ILE A 315 -19.69 -16.22 -5.01
CA ILE A 315 -18.71 -15.39 -5.72
C ILE A 315 -19.18 -15.10 -7.15
N GLY A 316 -19.65 -16.12 -7.90
CA GLY A 316 -20.12 -15.94 -9.26
C GLY A 316 -21.29 -14.94 -9.36
N ILE A 317 -22.24 -14.99 -8.42
CA ILE A 317 -23.36 -14.03 -8.36
C ILE A 317 -22.84 -12.60 -8.10
N VAL A 318 -21.88 -12.46 -7.17
CA VAL A 318 -21.33 -11.16 -6.81
C VAL A 318 -20.46 -10.59 -7.93
N VAL A 319 -19.69 -11.43 -8.64
CA VAL A 319 -18.92 -11.01 -9.82
C VAL A 319 -19.83 -10.44 -10.90
N GLN A 320 -20.91 -11.15 -11.26
CA GLN A 320 -21.89 -10.65 -12.25
C GLN A 320 -22.54 -9.33 -11.81
N TRP A 321 -22.92 -9.21 -10.54
CA TRP A 321 -23.43 -7.96 -9.99
C TRP A 321 -22.40 -6.82 -10.09
N ALA A 322 -21.15 -7.09 -9.75
CA ALA A 322 -20.08 -6.10 -9.80
C ALA A 322 -19.76 -5.65 -11.23
N GLU A 323 -19.81 -6.55 -12.21
CA GLU A 323 -19.64 -6.22 -13.62
C GLU A 323 -20.75 -5.28 -14.12
N GLN A 324 -22.00 -5.52 -13.71
CA GLN A 324 -23.12 -4.61 -14.03
C GLN A 324 -22.94 -3.24 -13.36
N LEU A 325 -22.51 -3.22 -12.09
CA LEU A 325 -22.21 -1.99 -11.38
C LEU A 325 -21.05 -1.23 -12.02
N ALA A 326 -19.98 -1.93 -12.43
CA ALA A 326 -18.86 -1.35 -13.14
C ALA A 326 -19.28 -0.70 -14.47
N ALA A 327 -20.10 -1.39 -15.25
CA ALA A 327 -20.66 -0.87 -16.51
C ALA A 327 -21.50 0.40 -16.28
N HIS A 328 -22.35 0.40 -15.25
CA HIS A 328 -23.18 1.55 -14.87
C HIS A 328 -22.31 2.74 -14.43
N ALA A 329 -21.28 2.51 -13.63
CA ALA A 329 -20.40 3.54 -13.09
C ALA A 329 -19.26 3.95 -14.05
N GLY A 330 -19.16 3.32 -15.24
CA GLY A 330 -18.10 3.59 -16.21
C GLY A 330 -16.71 3.19 -15.73
N ILE A 331 -16.58 2.15 -14.90
CA ILE A 331 -15.33 1.68 -14.33
C ILE A 331 -14.77 0.52 -15.18
N PRO A 332 -13.53 0.59 -15.67
CA PRO A 332 -12.94 -0.51 -16.41
C PRO A 332 -12.60 -1.69 -15.49
N ILE A 333 -13.01 -2.89 -15.85
CA ILE A 333 -12.60 -4.13 -15.15
C ILE A 333 -11.14 -4.47 -15.46
N VAL A 334 -10.68 -4.19 -16.67
CA VAL A 334 -9.27 -4.33 -17.07
C VAL A 334 -8.63 -2.95 -17.04
N LEU A 335 -7.60 -2.80 -16.19
CA LEU A 335 -6.91 -1.53 -16.05
C LEU A 335 -5.99 -1.25 -17.25
N PRO A 336 -5.86 0.03 -17.65
CA PRO A 336 -4.94 0.47 -18.70
C PRO A 336 -3.48 0.48 -18.21
N GLU A 337 -2.55 0.87 -19.10
CA GLU A 337 -1.14 1.13 -18.78
C GLU A 337 -0.46 -0.02 -18.03
N LYS A 338 -0.55 -1.22 -18.59
CA LYS A 338 0.05 -2.41 -18.00
C LYS A 338 1.57 -2.30 -17.90
N LEU A 339 2.14 -2.83 -16.81
CA LEU A 339 3.58 -2.91 -16.58
C LEU A 339 4.26 -3.83 -17.58
N ILE A 340 3.65 -4.98 -17.84
CA ILE A 340 4.07 -5.99 -18.81
C ILE A 340 2.85 -6.49 -19.59
N ALA A 341 3.10 -7.12 -20.74
CA ALA A 341 2.06 -7.63 -21.64
C ALA A 341 1.38 -8.92 -21.12
#